data_b39c1d9a2c7b3dc18a3dc5121a8ef5e2
#
_entry.id   b39c1d9a2c7b3dc18a3dc5121a8ef5e2
#
_cell.length_a   1.000
_cell.length_b   1.000
_cell.length_c   1.000
_cell.angle_alpha   90.00
_cell.angle_beta   90.00
_cell.angle_gamma   90.00
#
_symmetry.space_group_name_H-M   'P 1'
#
loop_
_entity.id
_entity.type
_entity.pdbx_description
1 polymer ?
#
loop_
_entity_poly.entity_id
_entity_poly.type
_entity_poly.pdbx_seq_one_letter_code
_entity_poly.pdbx_strand_id
1 'polypeptide(L)'
;VGPAMDLLYHKMGIYEFQKEFSRVSLSSMKDMYLGASSGINQGPSFVIMDPETDNMIYVSPKGKKLEAMPADIDALIEWFRSGDEPPVLWNVTPKNENFFDWAKQLDDAAWEKWKSKVRLFVIPSSIFIHAERLVCRTRHLRERGNVIIVGHKHSRGGADKIAKLLGVTLENCRDPIIEEGDAKNFDQSVLEFFTNLYFSTMLIHEDPRSKDFELKTKIVEWLAKNMVNRLTRLFAESWVFIRGQVPSGCWNTSHMDSWIMAMYLCLYGLHTISEAPEDVQEILEDALYNIIKLVVYGDDHLWNKGTGVSAQYFNADSFARFCKKYFNVEIRDIVSGATFVSDIYDGYLVRKGATLLKHQFVLNPQYKEGNGQAVFLPFREWREFLIRAVWGRETKRRDVLDVCMSCIGHAYGTYASNLTAYRKLRYLFESLIIVMGMNGRSVVEQVVNRASYDDLKKFRQVGIDPEEILGGFPTMERLIKKNVVDWIYQDNIQHDIDVDFYGDGMI
;
A
#
# COMPACT_ATOMS: atom_id res chain seq x y z
N VAL A 1 7.65 -23.36 9.62
CA VAL A 1 7.86 -21.90 9.57
C VAL A 1 9.27 -21.59 9.04
N GLY A 2 10.34 -22.20 9.54
CA GLY A 2 11.71 -21.99 9.05
C GLY A 2 11.83 -22.12 7.52
N PRO A 3 11.48 -23.26 6.92
CA PRO A 3 11.53 -23.44 5.47
C PRO A 3 10.67 -22.42 4.69
N ALA A 4 9.54 -21.98 5.25
CA ALA A 4 8.72 -20.97 4.59
C ALA A 4 9.34 -19.57 4.63
N MET A 5 10.08 -19.25 5.68
CA MET A 5 10.88 -18.02 5.75
C MET A 5 12.04 -18.06 4.75
N ASP A 6 12.73 -19.19 4.68
CA ASP A 6 13.82 -19.38 3.71
C ASP A 6 13.31 -19.20 2.27
N LEU A 7 12.17 -19.83 1.95
CA LEU A 7 11.51 -19.67 0.66
C LEU A 7 11.11 -18.21 0.40
N LEU A 8 10.53 -17.52 1.38
CA LEU A 8 10.12 -16.13 1.23
C LEU A 8 11.33 -15.23 0.94
N TYR A 9 12.41 -15.38 1.70
CA TYR A 9 13.63 -14.60 1.46
C TYR A 9 14.30 -14.95 0.13
N HIS A 10 14.29 -16.22 -0.27
CA HIS A 10 14.73 -16.61 -1.61
C HIS A 10 13.93 -15.88 -2.70
N LYS A 11 12.59 -15.86 -2.60
CA LYS A 11 11.72 -15.15 -3.56
C LYS A 11 11.93 -13.64 -3.57
N MET A 12 12.29 -13.05 -2.45
CA MET A 12 12.65 -11.64 -2.34
C MET A 12 14.04 -11.33 -2.90
N GLY A 13 14.86 -12.33 -3.22
CA GLY A 13 16.25 -12.16 -3.66
C GLY A 13 17.19 -11.68 -2.54
N ILE A 14 16.81 -11.86 -1.27
CA ILE A 14 17.54 -11.29 -0.12
C ILE A 14 18.84 -12.05 0.14
N TYR A 15 18.94 -13.33 -0.21
CA TYR A 15 20.18 -14.11 -0.02
C TYR A 15 21.38 -13.57 -0.82
N GLU A 16 21.14 -12.88 -1.92
CA GLU A 16 22.21 -12.23 -2.69
C GLU A 16 22.71 -10.95 -2.02
N PHE A 17 21.88 -10.31 -1.19
CA PHE A 17 22.16 -9.04 -0.52
C PHE A 17 22.68 -9.18 0.92
N GLN A 18 22.77 -10.38 1.47
CA GLN A 18 23.22 -10.61 2.86
C GLN A 18 24.68 -10.18 3.15
N LYS A 19 25.44 -9.79 2.14
CA LYS A 19 26.83 -9.35 2.32
C LYS A 19 26.97 -7.97 2.94
N GLU A 20 25.91 -7.15 2.98
CA GLU A 20 25.96 -5.79 3.52
C GLU A 20 24.85 -5.56 4.56
N PHE A 21 25.20 -5.75 5.82
CA PHE A 21 24.32 -5.32 6.91
C PHE A 21 24.27 -3.78 7.00
N SER A 22 23.09 -3.25 7.33
CA SER A 22 22.94 -1.83 7.57
C SER A 22 23.64 -1.42 8.87
N ARG A 23 24.44 -0.35 8.79
CA ARG A 23 25.07 0.30 9.93
C ARG A 23 24.50 1.69 10.21
N VAL A 24 23.30 1.97 9.70
CA VAL A 24 22.64 3.26 9.90
C VAL A 24 22.39 3.47 11.38
N SER A 25 22.98 4.52 11.96
CA SER A 25 22.78 4.86 13.37
C SER A 25 21.41 5.48 13.60
N LEU A 26 20.89 5.37 14.84
CA LEU A 26 19.65 6.05 15.22
C LEU A 26 19.78 7.57 15.11
N SER A 27 20.96 8.13 15.36
CA SER A 27 21.20 9.56 15.20
C SER A 27 21.16 10.02 13.75
N SER A 28 21.68 9.22 12.80
CA SER A 28 21.55 9.56 11.38
C SER A 28 20.11 9.38 10.85
N MET A 29 19.32 8.49 11.46
CA MET A 29 17.89 8.37 11.15
C MET A 29 17.10 9.60 11.59
N LYS A 30 17.56 10.30 12.63
CA LYS A 30 17.01 11.57 13.11
C LYS A 30 17.08 12.66 12.04
N ASP A 31 18.23 12.82 11.41
CA ASP A 31 18.43 13.84 10.37
C ASP A 31 17.57 13.59 9.11
N MET A 32 17.16 12.35 8.93
CA MET A 32 16.29 11.90 7.84
C MET A 32 14.81 11.89 8.23
N TYR A 33 14.50 12.26 9.48
CA TYR A 33 13.18 12.15 10.04
C TYR A 33 12.38 13.43 9.80
N LEU A 34 11.55 13.41 8.81
CA LEU A 34 10.73 14.54 8.44
C LEU A 34 9.25 14.16 8.57
N GLY A 35 8.62 14.74 9.57
CA GLY A 35 7.18 14.78 9.83
C GLY A 35 6.34 13.53 9.53
N ALA A 36 5.73 12.94 10.54
CA ALA A 36 4.58 12.08 10.30
C ALA A 36 3.37 12.96 10.01
N SER A 37 2.63 12.71 8.93
CA SER A 37 1.32 13.34 8.77
C SER A 37 0.41 12.79 9.87
N SER A 38 0.09 13.60 10.87
CA SER A 38 -1.00 13.29 11.77
C SER A 38 -2.31 13.54 11.03
N GLY A 39 -3.05 12.49 10.68
CA GLY A 39 -4.47 12.66 10.40
C GLY A 39 -5.16 13.23 11.67
N ILE A 40 -6.26 13.95 11.46
CA ILE A 40 -7.13 14.49 12.54
C ILE A 40 -7.51 13.43 13.59
N ASN A 41 -7.35 12.16 13.25
CA ASN A 41 -7.76 10.99 14.01
C ASN A 41 -6.61 10.23 14.67
N GLN A 42 -5.38 10.68 14.58
CA GLN A 42 -4.30 10.11 15.36
C GLN A 42 -4.55 10.45 16.83
N GLY A 43 -4.50 9.44 17.68
CA GLY A 43 -4.73 9.58 19.12
C GLY A 43 -3.86 10.67 19.77
N PRO A 44 -3.89 10.84 21.08
CA PRO A 44 -3.12 11.87 21.76
C PRO A 44 -1.66 11.75 21.36
N SER A 45 -1.15 12.79 20.75
CA SER A 45 0.10 12.78 20.01
C SER A 45 1.30 12.55 20.90
N PHE A 46 1.26 13.07 22.10
CA PHE A 46 2.27 12.89 23.14
C PHE A 46 1.60 12.83 24.50
N VAL A 47 2.08 11.94 25.34
CA VAL A 47 1.95 12.06 26.77
C VAL A 47 3.24 12.75 27.22
N ILE A 48 3.17 14.02 27.55
CA ILE A 48 4.28 14.75 28.17
C ILE A 48 4.06 14.67 29.67
N MET A 49 5.06 14.22 30.41
CA MET A 49 5.07 14.43 31.86
C MET A 49 5.31 15.91 32.12
N ASP A 50 4.38 16.55 32.80
CA ASP A 50 4.59 17.90 33.28
C ASP A 50 5.69 17.87 34.38
N PRO A 51 6.84 18.50 34.15
CA PRO A 51 7.94 18.47 35.11
C PRO A 51 7.62 19.16 36.40
N GLU A 52 6.56 19.99 36.46
CA GLU A 52 6.17 20.71 37.67
C GLU A 52 5.09 19.97 38.50
N THR A 53 4.24 19.17 37.86
CA THR A 53 3.11 18.54 38.54
C THR A 53 3.13 17.02 38.53
N ASP A 54 4.09 16.40 37.83
CA ASP A 54 4.21 14.95 37.63
C ASP A 54 2.96 14.31 36.99
N ASN A 55 2.12 15.14 36.36
CA ASN A 55 0.91 14.72 35.70
C ASN A 55 1.15 14.48 34.21
N MET A 56 0.48 13.46 33.65
CA MET A 56 0.50 13.23 32.21
C MET A 56 -0.34 14.30 31.49
N ILE A 57 0.30 15.16 30.72
CA ILE A 57 -0.39 16.11 29.85
C ILE A 57 -0.58 15.47 28.48
N TYR A 58 -1.85 15.33 28.10
CA TYR A 58 -2.23 14.88 26.75
C TYR A 58 -2.25 16.08 25.82
N VAL A 59 -1.22 16.22 25.00
CA VAL A 59 -1.24 17.21 23.92
C VAL A 59 -1.91 16.61 22.71
N SER A 60 -3.18 16.92 22.51
CA SER A 60 -3.88 16.63 21.27
C SER A 60 -3.86 17.86 20.38
N PRO A 61 -3.06 17.93 19.32
CA PRO A 61 -3.13 19.02 18.37
C PRO A 61 -4.36 18.79 17.49
N LYS A 62 -5.41 19.50 17.73
CA LYS A 62 -6.53 19.58 16.80
C LYS A 62 -6.04 20.13 15.47
N GLY A 63 -5.87 19.24 14.48
CA GLY A 63 -5.73 19.63 13.09
C GLY A 63 -4.39 20.20 12.64
N LYS A 64 -3.32 20.10 13.44
CA LYS A 64 -1.96 20.47 12.99
C LYS A 64 -1.17 19.21 12.67
N LYS A 65 -0.40 19.24 11.58
CA LYS A 65 0.68 18.27 11.36
C LYS A 65 1.60 18.33 12.57
N LEU A 66 1.78 17.19 13.20
CA LEU A 66 2.90 17.04 14.12
C LEU A 66 4.13 16.75 13.25
N GLU A 67 4.89 17.79 13.03
CA GLU A 67 6.29 17.60 12.69
C GLU A 67 6.97 17.14 13.96
N ALA A 68 7.46 15.91 13.98
CA ALA A 68 8.33 15.50 15.05
C ALA A 68 9.59 16.36 14.95
N MET A 69 9.79 17.20 15.94
CA MET A 69 11.02 17.96 16.05
C MET A 69 12.16 16.98 16.33
N PRO A 70 13.37 17.24 15.85
CA PRO A 70 14.55 16.43 16.20
C PRO A 70 14.68 16.17 17.69
N ALA A 71 14.33 17.14 18.54
CA ALA A 71 14.31 17.01 19.99
C ALA A 71 13.35 15.93 20.50
N ASP A 72 12.19 15.72 19.83
CA ASP A 72 11.23 14.68 20.24
C ASP A 72 11.77 13.28 19.99
N ILE A 73 12.55 13.12 18.91
CA ILE A 73 13.21 11.86 18.59
C ILE A 73 14.36 11.59 19.56
N ASP A 74 15.12 12.61 19.95
CA ASP A 74 16.17 12.48 20.98
C ASP A 74 15.56 12.09 22.33
N ALA A 75 14.46 12.71 22.72
CA ALA A 75 13.74 12.37 23.94
C ALA A 75 13.23 10.93 23.91
N LEU A 76 12.70 10.48 22.77
CA LEU A 76 12.27 9.10 22.59
C LEU A 76 13.44 8.11 22.70
N ILE A 77 14.56 8.40 22.03
CA ILE A 77 15.77 7.58 22.09
C ILE A 77 16.33 7.51 23.52
N GLU A 78 16.37 8.65 24.21
CA GLU A 78 16.86 8.72 25.60
C GLU A 78 15.95 7.94 26.55
N TRP A 79 14.66 7.98 26.33
CA TRP A 79 13.70 7.18 27.11
C TRP A 79 14.03 5.68 27.05
N PHE A 80 14.28 5.14 25.85
CA PHE A 80 14.69 3.73 25.73
C PHE A 80 16.10 3.47 26.30
N ARG A 81 17.00 4.47 26.31
CA ARG A 81 18.33 4.33 26.92
C ARG A 81 18.26 4.26 28.43
N SER A 82 17.36 5.02 29.05
CA SER A 82 17.15 4.99 30.52
C SER A 82 16.52 3.67 30.99
N GLY A 83 15.98 2.88 30.08
CA GLY A 83 15.29 1.62 30.39
C GLY A 83 13.81 1.79 30.69
N ASP A 84 13.28 3.01 30.54
CA ASP A 84 11.87 3.28 30.67
C ASP A 84 11.10 2.90 29.40
N GLU A 85 9.86 2.48 29.55
CA GLU A 85 8.97 2.19 28.44
C GLU A 85 7.92 3.29 28.27
N PRO A 86 7.92 4.01 27.12
CA PRO A 86 6.87 4.99 26.88
C PRO A 86 5.48 4.35 26.86
N PRO A 87 4.46 4.97 27.48
CA PRO A 87 3.10 4.46 27.44
C PRO A 87 2.51 4.59 26.04
N VAL A 88 1.79 3.55 25.59
CA VAL A 88 1.08 3.55 24.29
C VAL A 88 -0.41 3.52 24.52
N LEU A 89 -1.10 4.50 23.95
CA LEU A 89 -2.55 4.53 23.90
C LEU A 89 -3.03 4.28 22.47
N TRP A 90 -4.03 3.41 22.35
CA TRP A 90 -4.67 3.07 21.09
C TRP A 90 -6.08 3.64 21.05
N ASN A 91 -6.47 4.18 19.92
CA ASN A 91 -7.83 4.68 19.70
C ASN A 91 -8.45 3.99 18.49
N VAL A 92 -9.76 3.84 18.51
CA VAL A 92 -10.54 3.41 17.36
C VAL A 92 -11.25 4.60 16.76
N THR A 93 -11.16 4.73 15.45
CA THR A 93 -11.89 5.73 14.67
C THR A 93 -12.53 5.11 13.44
N PRO A 94 -13.74 5.51 13.06
CA PRO A 94 -14.34 5.01 11.83
C PRO A 94 -13.58 5.55 10.61
N LYS A 95 -13.39 4.69 9.62
CA LYS A 95 -12.87 5.08 8.31
C LYS A 95 -13.99 5.63 7.46
N ASN A 96 -13.84 6.86 7.01
CA ASN A 96 -14.74 7.42 6.01
C ASN A 96 -14.48 6.77 4.66
N GLU A 97 -15.41 5.93 4.21
CA GLU A 97 -15.37 5.32 2.88
C GLU A 97 -16.60 5.78 2.08
N ASN A 98 -16.39 6.15 0.83
CA ASN A 98 -17.49 6.44 -0.09
C ASN A 98 -17.98 5.13 -0.72
N PHE A 99 -19.26 4.85 -0.54
CA PHE A 99 -19.94 3.74 -1.20
C PHE A 99 -20.65 4.26 -2.45
N PHE A 100 -20.22 3.78 -3.61
CA PHE A 100 -20.76 4.22 -4.90
C PHE A 100 -22.08 3.52 -5.31
N ASP A 101 -22.56 2.61 -4.48
CA ASP A 101 -23.86 1.95 -4.68
C ASP A 101 -25.03 2.81 -4.17
N TRP A 102 -24.95 4.13 -4.38
CA TRP A 102 -25.93 5.09 -3.85
C TRP A 102 -27.36 4.84 -4.33
N ALA A 103 -27.55 4.25 -5.52
CA ALA A 103 -28.87 3.88 -6.01
C ALA A 103 -29.55 2.79 -5.15
N LYS A 104 -28.76 2.01 -4.41
CA LYS A 104 -29.22 1.01 -3.44
C LYS A 104 -29.33 1.57 -2.02
N GLN A 105 -28.87 2.79 -1.77
CA GLN A 105 -28.92 3.44 -0.45
C GLN A 105 -30.33 3.97 -0.09
N LEU A 106 -31.29 3.81 -0.97
CA LEU A 106 -32.66 4.29 -0.77
C LEU A 106 -33.55 3.24 -0.11
N ASP A 107 -33.07 2.03 0.15
CA ASP A 107 -33.81 0.99 0.86
C ASP A 107 -33.11 0.59 2.19
N ASP A 108 -33.88 0.06 3.14
CA ASP A 108 -33.39 -0.32 4.46
C ASP A 108 -32.34 -1.44 4.40
N ALA A 109 -32.44 -2.35 3.43
CA ALA A 109 -31.48 -3.45 3.26
C ALA A 109 -30.11 -2.93 2.78
N ALA A 110 -30.11 -1.93 1.90
CA ALA A 110 -28.88 -1.26 1.47
C ALA A 110 -28.23 -0.46 2.62
N TRP A 111 -29.05 0.17 3.46
CA TRP A 111 -28.59 0.89 4.66
C TRP A 111 -27.92 -0.05 5.67
N GLU A 112 -28.53 -1.22 5.96
CA GLU A 112 -27.93 -2.23 6.85
C GLU A 112 -26.62 -2.79 6.25
N LYS A 113 -26.58 -3.04 4.95
CA LYS A 113 -25.36 -3.45 4.24
C LYS A 113 -24.29 -2.38 4.29
N TRP A 114 -24.66 -1.10 4.24
CA TRP A 114 -23.73 0.02 4.37
C TRP A 114 -23.15 0.09 5.78
N LYS A 115 -23.96 -0.01 6.83
CA LYS A 115 -23.51 -0.03 8.22
C LYS A 115 -22.49 -1.15 8.46
N SER A 116 -22.71 -2.32 7.88
CA SER A 116 -21.78 -3.47 8.01
C SER A 116 -20.43 -3.26 7.32
N LYS A 117 -20.29 -2.25 6.45
CA LYS A 117 -19.06 -1.92 5.74
C LYS A 117 -18.24 -0.80 6.39
N VAL A 118 -18.71 -0.23 7.49
CA VAL A 118 -17.93 0.75 8.23
C VAL A 118 -16.70 0.05 8.80
N ARG A 119 -15.53 0.42 8.28
CA ARG A 119 -14.26 -0.08 8.81
C ARG A 119 -13.81 0.78 9.98
N LEU A 120 -13.24 0.15 10.95
CA LEU A 120 -12.64 0.82 12.10
C LEU A 120 -11.14 0.86 11.93
N PHE A 121 -10.53 2.03 12.13
CA PHE A 121 -9.10 2.17 12.27
C PHE A 121 -8.71 2.05 13.72
N VAL A 122 -7.71 1.24 13.99
CA VAL A 122 -7.02 1.22 15.28
C VAL A 122 -5.73 2.01 15.11
N ILE A 123 -5.62 3.11 15.83
CA ILE A 123 -4.56 4.11 15.67
C ILE A 123 -3.76 4.21 16.97
N PRO A 124 -2.41 4.07 16.92
CA PRO A 124 -1.56 4.26 18.08
C PRO A 124 -1.31 5.75 18.35
N SER A 125 -0.72 6.05 19.50
CA SER A 125 -0.09 7.35 19.75
C SER A 125 1.05 7.61 18.76
N SER A 126 1.35 8.88 18.49
CA SER A 126 2.42 9.27 17.55
C SER A 126 3.79 8.73 17.96
N ILE A 127 4.04 8.60 19.26
CA ILE A 127 5.27 8.02 19.79
C ILE A 127 5.53 6.60 19.29
N PHE A 128 4.48 5.80 19.15
CA PHE A 128 4.56 4.46 18.58
C PHE A 128 4.95 4.50 17.10
N ILE A 129 4.32 5.38 16.32
CA ILE A 129 4.64 5.56 14.89
C ILE A 129 6.09 6.02 14.69
N HIS A 130 6.58 6.90 15.57
CA HIS A 130 7.96 7.36 15.52
C HIS A 130 8.94 6.22 15.81
N ALA A 131 8.68 5.41 16.83
CA ALA A 131 9.48 4.24 17.14
C ALA A 131 9.48 3.20 15.99
N GLU A 132 8.32 2.93 15.37
CA GLU A 132 8.24 2.07 14.18
C GLU A 132 9.17 2.58 13.08
N ARG A 133 9.12 3.87 12.75
CA ARG A 133 9.94 4.45 11.68
C ARG A 133 11.44 4.35 11.96
N LEU A 134 11.85 4.46 13.22
CA LEU A 134 13.26 4.34 13.60
C LEU A 134 13.86 2.96 13.33
N VAL A 135 13.09 1.89 13.49
CA VAL A 135 13.63 0.52 13.41
C VAL A 135 13.16 -0.28 12.18
N CYS A 136 11.96 0.01 11.65
CA CYS A 136 11.41 -0.78 10.54
C CYS A 136 11.95 -0.36 9.16
N ARG A 137 12.54 0.82 9.07
CA ARG A 137 12.91 1.43 7.79
C ARG A 137 13.88 0.58 6.97
N THR A 138 14.96 0.12 7.56
CA THR A 138 15.95 -0.70 6.85
C THR A 138 15.32 -1.94 6.24
N ARG A 139 14.45 -2.60 7.00
CA ARG A 139 13.70 -3.75 6.53
C ARG A 139 12.81 -3.40 5.33
N HIS A 140 12.04 -2.32 5.45
CA HIS A 140 11.16 -1.88 4.38
C HIS A 140 11.92 -1.54 3.10
N LEU A 141 13.09 -0.92 3.19
CA LEU A 141 13.92 -0.59 2.03
C LEU A 141 14.43 -1.85 1.33
N ARG A 142 14.80 -2.87 2.08
CA ARG A 142 15.41 -4.08 1.55
C ARG A 142 14.41 -5.12 1.05
N GLU A 143 13.24 -5.20 1.67
CA GLU A 143 12.24 -6.21 1.32
C GLU A 143 11.26 -5.75 0.24
N ARG A 144 11.23 -4.46 -0.10
CA ARG A 144 10.34 -3.93 -1.15
C ARG A 144 10.90 -4.13 -2.55
N GLY A 145 10.00 -4.23 -3.51
CA GLY A 145 10.32 -4.13 -4.93
C GLY A 145 10.27 -5.42 -5.71
N ASN A 146 10.32 -6.56 -5.04
CA ASN A 146 10.16 -7.87 -5.67
C ASN A 146 8.81 -8.49 -5.30
N VAL A 147 8.74 -9.21 -4.17
CA VAL A 147 7.50 -9.83 -3.69
C VAL A 147 6.60 -8.77 -3.04
N ILE A 148 7.15 -8.00 -2.10
CA ILE A 148 6.43 -6.94 -1.41
C ILE A 148 6.54 -5.66 -2.22
N ILE A 149 5.41 -5.20 -2.75
CA ILE A 149 5.35 -4.04 -3.66
C ILE A 149 4.70 -2.82 -3.03
N VAL A 150 4.77 -2.68 -1.70
CA VAL A 150 4.26 -1.49 -1.00
C VAL A 150 4.96 -0.24 -1.53
N GLY A 151 4.17 0.79 -1.88
CA GLY A 151 4.67 1.99 -2.56
C GLY A 151 4.69 1.88 -4.10
N HIS A 152 4.22 0.77 -4.67
CA HIS A 152 4.12 0.60 -6.12
C HIS A 152 3.27 1.70 -6.77
N LYS A 153 3.78 2.25 -7.86
CA LYS A 153 3.09 3.24 -8.70
C LYS A 153 2.68 2.60 -10.02
N HIS A 154 1.42 2.73 -10.37
CA HIS A 154 0.93 2.21 -11.67
C HIS A 154 1.39 3.05 -12.87
N SER A 155 1.76 4.31 -12.67
CA SER A 155 2.30 5.19 -13.70
C SER A 155 3.72 4.79 -14.11
N ARG A 156 4.16 5.27 -15.27
CA ARG A 156 5.56 5.15 -15.76
C ARG A 156 6.06 3.69 -15.73
N GLY A 157 5.37 2.79 -16.42
CA GLY A 157 5.77 1.38 -16.54
C GLY A 157 5.46 0.49 -15.35
N GLY A 158 4.63 0.97 -14.38
CA GLY A 158 4.25 0.15 -13.24
C GLY A 158 3.57 -1.16 -13.61
N ALA A 159 2.75 -1.17 -14.67
CA ALA A 159 2.13 -2.40 -15.18
C ALA A 159 3.16 -3.39 -15.74
N ASP A 160 4.16 -2.89 -16.49
CA ASP A 160 5.26 -3.73 -17.01
C ASP A 160 6.11 -4.30 -15.89
N LYS A 161 6.33 -3.52 -14.81
CA LYS A 161 7.03 -4.04 -13.63
C LYS A 161 6.28 -5.19 -12.99
N ILE A 162 4.96 -5.07 -12.78
CA ILE A 162 4.15 -6.16 -12.23
C ILE A 162 4.20 -7.38 -13.16
N ALA A 163 4.06 -7.20 -14.47
CA ALA A 163 4.20 -8.29 -15.43
C ALA A 163 5.55 -8.99 -15.31
N LYS A 164 6.66 -8.23 -15.28
CA LYS A 164 8.02 -8.76 -15.10
C LYS A 164 8.17 -9.55 -13.80
N LEU A 165 7.66 -9.01 -12.67
CA LEU A 165 7.72 -9.68 -11.37
C LEU A 165 6.94 -10.99 -11.35
N LEU A 166 5.83 -11.07 -12.10
CA LEU A 166 5.02 -12.28 -12.25
C LEU A 166 5.51 -13.21 -13.37
N GLY A 167 6.58 -12.86 -14.09
CA GLY A 167 7.05 -13.64 -15.24
C GLY A 167 6.09 -13.63 -16.43
N VAL A 168 5.29 -12.56 -16.56
CA VAL A 168 4.36 -12.37 -17.67
C VAL A 168 5.04 -11.66 -18.84
N THR A 169 4.84 -12.18 -20.04
CA THR A 169 5.32 -11.65 -21.32
C THR A 169 4.16 -11.41 -22.28
N LEU A 170 4.44 -10.85 -23.45
CA LEU A 170 3.44 -10.73 -24.52
C LEU A 170 2.88 -12.09 -24.96
N GLU A 171 3.72 -13.13 -24.92
CA GLU A 171 3.35 -14.46 -25.38
C GLU A 171 2.35 -15.15 -24.46
N ASN A 172 2.53 -15.00 -23.12
CA ASN A 172 1.73 -15.68 -22.11
C ASN A 172 0.71 -14.79 -21.37
N CYS A 173 0.63 -13.49 -21.67
CA CYS A 173 -0.26 -12.56 -20.95
C CYS A 173 -1.76 -12.89 -21.08
N ARG A 174 -2.13 -13.74 -22.03
CA ARG A 174 -3.49 -14.24 -22.25
C ARG A 174 -3.71 -15.67 -21.75
N ASP A 175 -2.67 -16.28 -21.21
CA ASP A 175 -2.79 -17.61 -20.61
C ASP A 175 -3.46 -17.52 -19.22
N PRO A 176 -4.21 -18.55 -18.81
CA PRO A 176 -4.93 -18.56 -17.54
C PRO A 176 -4.00 -18.97 -16.37
N ILE A 177 -2.91 -18.19 -16.16
CA ILE A 177 -1.83 -18.50 -15.21
C ILE A 177 -1.85 -17.66 -13.94
N ILE A 178 -2.71 -16.64 -13.88
CA ILE A 178 -2.74 -15.73 -12.72
C ILE A 178 -3.82 -16.15 -11.75
N GLU A 179 -3.47 -16.16 -10.50
CA GLU A 179 -4.33 -16.45 -9.36
C GLU A 179 -4.49 -15.17 -8.53
N GLU A 180 -5.72 -14.87 -8.10
CA GLU A 180 -6.02 -13.71 -7.23
C GLU A 180 -7.08 -14.05 -6.18
N GLY A 181 -7.09 -13.27 -5.08
CA GLY A 181 -8.12 -13.34 -4.06
C GLY A 181 -8.04 -12.12 -3.13
N ASP A 182 -9.12 -11.85 -2.42
CA ASP A 182 -9.24 -10.77 -1.45
C ASP A 182 -9.45 -11.35 -0.05
N ALA A 183 -8.59 -11.02 0.91
CA ALA A 183 -8.73 -11.50 2.27
C ALA A 183 -9.68 -10.60 3.08
N LYS A 184 -10.77 -11.18 3.57
CA LYS A 184 -11.76 -10.47 4.36
C LYS A 184 -11.20 -10.01 5.70
N ASN A 185 -11.14 -8.70 5.91
CA ASN A 185 -10.65 -8.11 7.15
C ASN A 185 -9.30 -8.70 7.55
N PHE A 186 -8.37 -8.76 6.62
CA PHE A 186 -7.09 -9.44 6.80
C PHE A 186 -6.36 -8.96 8.06
N ASP A 187 -6.23 -7.65 8.21
CA ASP A 187 -5.62 -6.99 9.36
C ASP A 187 -6.18 -7.47 10.72
N GLN A 188 -7.48 -7.76 10.76
CA GLN A 188 -8.17 -8.24 11.97
C GLN A 188 -8.08 -9.77 12.15
N SER A 189 -7.75 -10.51 11.12
CA SER A 189 -7.68 -11.99 11.14
C SER A 189 -6.29 -12.53 11.41
N VAL A 190 -5.26 -11.68 11.39
CA VAL A 190 -3.87 -12.09 11.62
C VAL A 190 -3.69 -12.60 13.05
N LEU A 191 -3.13 -13.82 13.15
CA LEU A 191 -2.83 -14.47 14.42
C LEU A 191 -1.65 -13.79 15.11
N GLU A 192 -1.71 -13.74 16.43
CA GLU A 192 -0.62 -13.22 17.31
C GLU A 192 0.75 -13.81 16.95
N PHE A 193 0.80 -15.09 16.61
CA PHE A 193 2.01 -15.78 16.21
C PHE A 193 2.74 -15.07 15.04
N PHE A 194 2.02 -14.69 13.99
CA PHE A 194 2.63 -14.06 12.82
C PHE A 194 3.06 -12.62 13.09
N THR A 195 2.33 -11.90 13.93
CA THR A 195 2.75 -10.56 14.37
C THR A 195 4.05 -10.64 15.18
N ASN A 196 4.15 -11.58 16.10
CA ASN A 196 5.36 -11.82 16.87
C ASN A 196 6.52 -12.27 15.97
N LEU A 197 6.28 -13.17 15.03
CA LEU A 197 7.29 -13.64 14.07
C LEU A 197 7.81 -12.48 13.21
N TYR A 198 6.93 -11.59 12.77
CA TYR A 198 7.34 -10.41 12.02
C TYR A 198 8.30 -9.52 12.83
N PHE A 199 8.01 -9.26 14.10
CA PHE A 199 8.89 -8.46 14.95
C PHE A 199 10.18 -9.20 15.32
N SER A 200 10.15 -10.51 15.54
CA SER A 200 11.37 -11.28 15.84
C SER A 200 12.41 -11.26 14.72
N THR A 201 11.96 -10.99 13.50
CA THR A 201 12.82 -10.85 12.30
C THR A 201 13.07 -9.40 11.90
N MET A 202 12.62 -8.42 12.70
CA MET A 202 12.66 -6.99 12.31
C MET A 202 14.06 -6.49 11.99
N LEU A 203 15.05 -6.91 12.75
CA LEU A 203 16.44 -6.47 12.63
C LEU A 203 17.33 -7.40 11.78
N ILE A 204 16.74 -8.30 10.99
CA ILE A 204 17.49 -9.28 10.18
C ILE A 204 18.49 -8.64 9.20
N HIS A 205 18.25 -7.39 8.81
CA HIS A 205 19.11 -6.63 7.89
C HIS A 205 20.08 -5.69 8.60
N GLU A 206 20.08 -5.65 9.94
CA GLU A 206 20.95 -4.78 10.73
C GLU A 206 22.23 -5.51 11.13
N ASP A 207 23.36 -4.77 11.22
CA ASP A 207 24.60 -5.34 11.73
C ASP A 207 24.51 -5.53 13.26
N PRO A 208 24.56 -6.77 13.77
CA PRO A 208 24.49 -7.03 15.21
C PRO A 208 25.63 -6.37 16.01
N ARG A 209 26.71 -5.99 15.34
CA ARG A 209 27.88 -5.32 15.95
C ARG A 209 27.75 -3.79 15.92
N SER A 210 26.65 -3.28 15.36
CA SER A 210 26.45 -1.83 15.31
C SER A 210 26.21 -1.27 16.72
N LYS A 211 26.70 -0.06 16.98
CA LYS A 211 26.61 0.62 18.28
C LYS A 211 25.19 0.71 18.83
N ASP A 212 24.21 0.82 17.96
CA ASP A 212 22.80 1.02 18.31
C ASP A 212 21.97 -0.27 18.27
N PHE A 213 22.56 -1.44 17.98
CA PHE A 213 21.80 -2.68 17.79
C PHE A 213 21.00 -3.08 19.03
N GLU A 214 21.64 -3.03 20.21
CA GLU A 214 20.95 -3.33 21.49
C GLU A 214 19.76 -2.39 21.73
N LEU A 215 19.94 -1.11 21.46
CA LEU A 215 18.87 -0.12 21.63
C LEU A 215 17.74 -0.35 20.62
N LYS A 216 18.08 -0.64 19.36
CA LYS A 216 17.07 -1.04 18.34
C LYS A 216 16.31 -2.29 18.77
N THR A 217 16.99 -3.26 19.37
CA THR A 217 16.34 -4.48 19.90
C THR A 217 15.32 -4.14 20.98
N LYS A 218 15.67 -3.29 21.95
CA LYS A 218 14.73 -2.82 22.99
C LYS A 218 13.51 -2.12 22.39
N ILE A 219 13.72 -1.27 21.39
CA ILE A 219 12.60 -0.60 20.68
C ILE A 219 11.70 -1.62 19.98
N VAL A 220 12.27 -2.62 19.31
CA VAL A 220 11.50 -3.68 18.62
C VAL A 220 10.71 -4.52 19.61
N GLU A 221 11.29 -4.91 20.74
CA GLU A 221 10.61 -5.66 21.80
C GLU A 221 9.42 -4.86 22.37
N TRP A 222 9.63 -3.56 22.62
CA TRP A 222 8.58 -2.67 23.07
C TRP A 222 7.47 -2.51 22.03
N LEU A 223 7.81 -2.37 20.73
CA LEU A 223 6.84 -2.32 19.64
C LEU A 223 6.02 -3.62 19.57
N ALA A 224 6.68 -4.78 19.61
CA ALA A 224 6.02 -6.08 19.59
C ALA A 224 5.03 -6.22 20.75
N LYS A 225 5.48 -5.95 21.98
CA LYS A 225 4.67 -6.01 23.19
C LYS A 225 3.41 -5.15 23.09
N ASN A 226 3.57 -3.90 22.64
CA ASN A 226 2.48 -2.93 22.56
C ASN A 226 1.61 -3.09 21.31
N MET A 227 2.10 -3.72 20.24
CA MET A 227 1.30 -4.05 19.07
C MET A 227 0.48 -5.31 19.28
N VAL A 228 1.09 -6.35 19.84
CA VAL A 228 0.42 -7.63 20.06
C VAL A 228 -0.65 -7.52 21.15
N ASN A 229 -0.36 -6.76 22.20
CA ASN A 229 -1.24 -6.60 23.36
C ASN A 229 -1.63 -5.12 23.50
N ARG A 230 -2.83 -4.78 23.05
CA ARG A 230 -3.28 -3.38 22.97
C ARG A 230 -4.42 -3.07 23.93
N LEU A 231 -4.21 -2.09 24.80
CA LEU A 231 -5.31 -1.43 25.50
C LEU A 231 -5.86 -0.33 24.58
N THR A 232 -7.05 -0.58 24.04
CA THR A 232 -7.63 0.24 22.97
C THR A 232 -8.88 0.95 23.46
N ARG A 233 -8.91 2.27 23.30
CA ARG A 233 -10.09 3.09 23.59
C ARG A 233 -11.06 3.04 22.42
N LEU A 234 -12.27 2.54 22.67
CA LEU A 234 -13.33 2.47 21.65
C LEU A 234 -14.10 3.78 21.54
N PHE A 235 -14.51 4.33 22.69
CA PHE A 235 -15.27 5.57 22.84
C PHE A 235 -14.79 6.30 24.10
N ALA A 236 -15.40 7.43 24.42
CA ALA A 236 -14.94 8.29 25.51
C ALA A 236 -14.56 7.56 26.81
N GLU A 237 -15.30 6.51 27.18
CA GLU A 237 -15.14 5.81 28.46
C GLU A 237 -14.99 4.29 28.33
N SER A 238 -15.00 3.75 27.11
CA SER A 238 -14.95 2.30 26.88
C SER A 238 -13.57 1.87 26.40
N TRP A 239 -13.01 0.88 27.09
CA TRP A 239 -11.71 0.30 26.78
C TRP A 239 -11.84 -1.19 26.53
N VAL A 240 -11.10 -1.69 25.54
CA VAL A 240 -10.98 -3.12 25.25
C VAL A 240 -9.53 -3.50 25.15
N PHE A 241 -9.24 -4.74 25.57
CA PHE A 241 -7.94 -5.35 25.41
C PHE A 241 -7.98 -6.24 24.16
N ILE A 242 -7.11 -5.93 23.18
CA ILE A 242 -7.02 -6.65 21.91
C ILE A 242 -5.70 -7.40 21.86
N ARG A 243 -5.75 -8.67 21.46
CA ARG A 243 -4.56 -9.50 21.21
C ARG A 243 -4.42 -9.85 19.74
N GLY A 244 -3.18 -9.86 19.26
CA GLY A 244 -2.89 -10.13 17.86
C GLY A 244 -3.44 -9.06 16.94
N GLN A 245 -3.79 -9.44 15.71
CA GLN A 245 -4.26 -8.53 14.66
C GLN A 245 -3.21 -7.49 14.27
N VAL A 246 -3.31 -6.92 13.07
CA VAL A 246 -2.48 -5.81 12.62
C VAL A 246 -3.28 -4.52 12.72
N PRO A 247 -2.84 -3.51 13.50
CA PRO A 247 -3.59 -2.25 13.60
C PRO A 247 -3.45 -1.46 12.30
N SER A 248 -4.58 -1.16 11.68
CA SER A 248 -4.62 -0.50 10.36
C SER A 248 -4.08 0.95 10.33
N GLY A 249 -3.84 1.56 11.50
CA GLY A 249 -3.29 2.92 11.63
C GLY A 249 -1.80 3.00 11.92
N CYS A 250 -1.08 1.89 11.95
CA CYS A 250 0.38 1.88 12.10
C CYS A 250 1.08 2.26 10.80
N TRP A 251 2.27 2.81 10.92
CA TRP A 251 3.11 3.10 9.76
C TRP A 251 3.52 1.82 9.02
N ASN A 252 3.71 0.75 9.76
CA ASN A 252 4.20 -0.53 9.29
C ASN A 252 3.10 -1.47 8.74
N THR A 253 1.82 -1.12 8.87
CA THR A 253 0.68 -1.99 8.55
C THR A 253 0.78 -2.63 7.16
N SER A 254 0.93 -1.82 6.12
CA SER A 254 0.93 -2.34 4.74
C SER A 254 2.11 -3.29 4.45
N HIS A 255 3.27 -3.04 5.06
CA HIS A 255 4.42 -3.92 4.89
C HIS A 255 4.24 -5.22 5.69
N MET A 256 3.77 -5.13 6.93
CA MET A 256 3.52 -6.30 7.78
C MET A 256 2.44 -7.19 7.18
N ASP A 257 1.32 -6.62 6.74
CA ASP A 257 0.26 -7.38 6.07
C ASP A 257 0.79 -8.07 4.81
N SER A 258 1.58 -7.36 3.99
CA SER A 258 2.20 -7.95 2.79
C SER A 258 3.15 -9.10 3.13
N TRP A 259 3.98 -8.93 4.14
CA TRP A 259 4.91 -9.96 4.58
C TRP A 259 4.17 -11.20 5.11
N ILE A 260 3.13 -11.02 5.90
CA ILE A 260 2.32 -12.10 6.45
C ILE A 260 1.56 -12.83 5.33
N MET A 261 0.97 -12.09 4.38
CA MET A 261 0.29 -12.69 3.23
C MET A 261 1.28 -13.50 2.37
N ALA A 262 2.47 -12.98 2.12
CA ALA A 262 3.53 -13.71 1.40
C ALA A 262 3.98 -14.96 2.16
N MET A 263 4.07 -14.91 3.50
CA MET A 263 4.32 -16.08 4.35
C MET A 263 3.22 -17.14 4.24
N TYR A 264 1.94 -16.72 4.19
CA TYR A 264 0.84 -17.66 4.00
C TYR A 264 0.92 -18.38 2.65
N LEU A 265 1.30 -17.66 1.58
CA LEU A 265 1.52 -18.26 0.26
C LEU A 265 2.71 -19.24 0.27
N CYS A 266 3.81 -18.91 0.95
CA CYS A 266 4.96 -19.82 1.09
C CYS A 266 4.60 -21.07 1.91
N LEU A 267 3.88 -20.90 3.01
CA LEU A 267 3.40 -22.04 3.83
C LEU A 267 2.44 -22.94 3.05
N TYR A 268 1.53 -22.33 2.28
CA TYR A 268 0.63 -23.06 1.38
C TYR A 268 1.41 -23.86 0.34
N GLY A 269 2.41 -23.25 -0.29
CA GLY A 269 3.23 -23.92 -1.29
C GLY A 269 3.94 -25.16 -0.73
N LEU A 270 4.60 -25.01 0.42
CA LEU A 270 5.28 -26.13 1.09
C LEU A 270 4.31 -27.22 1.58
N HIS A 271 3.15 -26.83 2.11
CA HIS A 271 2.10 -27.77 2.50
C HIS A 271 1.58 -28.54 1.28
N THR A 272 1.33 -27.88 0.17
CA THR A 272 0.89 -28.51 -1.07
C THR A 272 1.88 -29.58 -1.55
N ILE A 273 3.20 -29.30 -1.46
CA ILE A 273 4.24 -30.29 -1.79
C ILE A 273 4.18 -31.46 -0.83
N SER A 274 4.06 -31.22 0.48
CA SER A 274 4.06 -32.30 1.48
C SER A 274 2.85 -33.24 1.38
N GLU A 275 1.74 -32.78 0.82
CA GLU A 275 0.53 -33.58 0.60
C GLU A 275 0.49 -34.21 -0.80
N ALA A 276 1.41 -33.84 -1.69
CA ALA A 276 1.46 -34.37 -3.05
C ALA A 276 2.07 -35.77 -3.10
N PRO A 277 1.75 -36.60 -4.11
CA PRO A 277 2.41 -37.88 -4.36
C PRO A 277 3.94 -37.70 -4.52
N GLU A 278 4.71 -38.68 -4.01
CA GLU A 278 6.19 -38.59 -4.00
C GLU A 278 6.80 -38.36 -5.38
N ASP A 279 6.21 -38.96 -6.42
CA ASP A 279 6.68 -38.86 -7.80
C ASP A 279 6.55 -37.45 -8.43
N VAL A 280 5.79 -36.55 -7.82
CA VAL A 280 5.64 -35.17 -8.28
C VAL A 280 6.22 -34.12 -7.34
N GLN A 281 6.64 -34.49 -6.13
CA GLN A 281 7.13 -33.54 -5.12
C GLN A 281 8.32 -32.75 -5.60
N GLU A 282 9.31 -33.36 -6.22
CA GLU A 282 10.50 -32.69 -6.75
C GLU A 282 10.14 -31.66 -7.84
N ILE A 283 9.20 -32.02 -8.71
CA ILE A 283 8.69 -31.11 -9.77
C ILE A 283 7.99 -29.91 -9.15
N LEU A 284 7.20 -30.14 -8.11
CA LEU A 284 6.46 -29.06 -7.42
C LEU A 284 7.41 -28.17 -6.61
N GLU A 285 8.46 -28.75 -6.02
CA GLU A 285 9.48 -27.97 -5.31
C GLU A 285 10.25 -27.07 -6.28
N ASP A 286 10.74 -27.59 -7.42
CA ASP A 286 11.37 -26.77 -8.45
C ASP A 286 10.41 -25.66 -8.94
N ALA A 287 9.15 -26.00 -9.20
CA ALA A 287 8.16 -25.02 -9.60
C ALA A 287 7.94 -23.93 -8.54
N LEU A 288 7.84 -24.32 -7.26
CA LEU A 288 7.64 -23.39 -6.15
C LEU A 288 8.81 -22.41 -6.02
N TYR A 289 10.05 -22.87 -6.15
CA TYR A 289 11.24 -22.02 -6.02
C TYR A 289 11.48 -21.15 -7.26
N ASN A 290 11.34 -21.70 -8.46
CA ASN A 290 11.84 -21.08 -9.70
C ASN A 290 10.75 -20.52 -10.61
N ILE A 291 9.56 -21.14 -10.69
CA ILE A 291 8.52 -20.81 -11.66
C ILE A 291 7.45 -19.92 -11.04
N ILE A 292 6.94 -20.27 -9.86
CA ILE A 292 5.87 -19.54 -9.20
C ILE A 292 6.39 -18.19 -8.71
N LYS A 293 5.81 -17.13 -9.26
CA LYS A 293 6.14 -15.75 -8.92
C LYS A 293 4.93 -15.11 -8.23
N LEU A 294 5.19 -14.23 -7.27
CA LEU A 294 4.12 -13.56 -6.51
C LEU A 294 4.43 -12.09 -6.28
N VAL A 295 3.39 -11.28 -6.18
CA VAL A 295 3.43 -9.88 -5.75
C VAL A 295 2.34 -9.64 -4.73
N VAL A 296 2.65 -8.91 -3.67
CA VAL A 296 1.75 -8.68 -2.54
C VAL A 296 1.78 -7.21 -2.12
N TYR A 297 0.61 -6.64 -1.88
CA TYR A 297 0.43 -5.31 -1.31
C TYR A 297 -0.69 -5.35 -0.25
N GLY A 298 -0.34 -5.48 1.02
CA GLY A 298 -1.31 -5.73 2.08
C GLY A 298 -1.97 -7.09 1.90
N ASP A 299 -3.28 -7.10 1.79
CA ASP A 299 -4.10 -8.27 1.47
C ASP A 299 -4.27 -8.51 -0.04
N ASP A 300 -4.09 -7.48 -0.86
CA ASP A 300 -4.07 -7.61 -2.32
C ASP A 300 -2.86 -8.44 -2.77
N HIS A 301 -3.10 -9.54 -3.49
CA HIS A 301 -2.03 -10.41 -3.99
C HIS A 301 -2.34 -10.98 -5.36
N LEU A 302 -1.30 -11.13 -6.17
CA LEU A 302 -1.32 -11.88 -7.42
C LEU A 302 -0.16 -12.87 -7.42
N TRP A 303 -0.38 -14.04 -7.97
CA TRP A 303 0.69 -14.99 -8.21
C TRP A 303 0.46 -15.78 -9.49
N ASN A 304 1.59 -16.10 -10.13
CA ASN A 304 1.61 -16.92 -11.33
C ASN A 304 1.84 -18.36 -10.90
N LYS A 305 0.88 -19.25 -11.17
CA LYS A 305 0.95 -20.68 -10.81
C LYS A 305 1.81 -21.51 -11.75
N GLY A 306 2.34 -20.91 -12.80
CA GLY A 306 3.03 -21.64 -13.88
C GLY A 306 2.06 -22.40 -14.79
N THR A 307 2.60 -23.39 -15.47
CA THR A 307 1.86 -24.27 -16.41
C THR A 307 2.16 -25.73 -16.10
N GLY A 308 1.45 -26.65 -16.75
CA GLY A 308 1.68 -28.10 -16.61
C GLY A 308 1.30 -28.64 -15.24
N VAL A 309 2.18 -29.43 -14.62
CA VAL A 309 1.92 -30.10 -13.32
C VAL A 309 1.69 -29.08 -12.21
N SER A 310 2.50 -28.04 -12.11
CA SER A 310 2.37 -27.02 -11.05
C SER A 310 0.99 -26.36 -11.04
N ALA A 311 0.43 -26.06 -12.20
CA ALA A 311 -0.87 -25.43 -12.32
C ALA A 311 -2.06 -26.28 -11.84
N GLN A 312 -1.86 -27.60 -11.71
CA GLN A 312 -2.89 -28.51 -11.18
C GLN A 312 -2.93 -28.50 -9.64
N TYR A 313 -1.78 -28.33 -9.01
CA TYR A 313 -1.63 -28.38 -7.56
C TYR A 313 -1.75 -26.99 -6.92
N PHE A 314 -1.19 -25.95 -7.55
CA PHE A 314 -1.22 -24.61 -7.02
C PHE A 314 -2.35 -23.79 -7.63
N ASN A 315 -3.37 -23.47 -6.86
CA ASN A 315 -4.49 -22.64 -7.29
C ASN A 315 -5.12 -21.86 -6.12
N ALA A 316 -5.80 -20.76 -6.44
CA ALA A 316 -6.37 -19.86 -5.45
C ALA A 316 -7.47 -20.49 -4.59
N ASP A 317 -8.25 -21.45 -5.11
CA ASP A 317 -9.28 -22.15 -4.34
C ASP A 317 -8.69 -23.02 -3.23
N SER A 318 -7.59 -23.74 -3.52
CA SER A 318 -6.90 -24.56 -2.51
C SER A 318 -6.15 -23.68 -1.51
N PHE A 319 -5.58 -22.55 -1.95
CA PHE A 319 -5.02 -21.56 -1.04
C PHE A 319 -6.06 -21.00 -0.07
N ALA A 320 -7.25 -20.67 -0.57
CA ALA A 320 -8.34 -20.19 0.27
C ALA A 320 -8.77 -21.24 1.34
N ARG A 321 -8.89 -22.52 0.93
CA ARG A 321 -9.17 -23.62 1.87
C ARG A 321 -8.07 -23.78 2.90
N PHE A 322 -6.81 -23.69 2.50
CA PHE A 322 -5.65 -23.73 3.37
C PHE A 322 -5.68 -22.59 4.40
N CYS A 323 -5.86 -21.34 3.97
CA CYS A 323 -5.96 -20.19 4.85
C CYS A 323 -7.12 -20.31 5.85
N LYS A 324 -8.28 -20.81 5.39
CA LYS A 324 -9.43 -21.03 6.27
C LYS A 324 -9.16 -22.11 7.30
N LYS A 325 -8.54 -23.22 6.89
CA LYS A 325 -8.26 -24.37 7.77
C LYS A 325 -7.23 -24.05 8.85
N TYR A 326 -6.13 -23.40 8.48
CA TYR A 326 -4.98 -23.25 9.38
C TYR A 326 -4.91 -21.90 10.09
N PHE A 327 -5.45 -20.84 9.48
CA PHE A 327 -5.37 -19.47 10.03
C PHE A 327 -6.73 -18.84 10.32
N ASN A 328 -7.82 -19.53 9.97
CA ASN A 328 -9.19 -19.00 10.02
C ASN A 328 -9.38 -17.69 9.20
N VAL A 329 -8.55 -17.49 8.18
CA VAL A 329 -8.66 -16.38 7.24
C VAL A 329 -9.60 -16.75 6.10
N GLU A 330 -10.58 -15.89 5.83
CA GLU A 330 -11.53 -16.07 4.72
C GLU A 330 -11.03 -15.30 3.49
N ILE A 331 -10.63 -16.04 2.44
CA ILE A 331 -10.31 -15.45 1.13
C ILE A 331 -11.58 -15.42 0.30
N ARG A 332 -11.89 -14.27 -0.29
CA ARG A 332 -13.07 -14.02 -1.13
C ARG A 332 -12.66 -13.55 -2.51
N ASP A 333 -13.68 -13.38 -3.38
CA ASP A 333 -13.50 -12.88 -4.74
C ASP A 333 -12.37 -13.62 -5.48
N ILE A 334 -12.31 -14.95 -5.23
CA ILE A 334 -11.29 -15.84 -5.77
C ILE A 334 -11.43 -15.88 -7.28
N VAL A 335 -10.33 -15.64 -7.99
CA VAL A 335 -10.23 -15.87 -9.43
C VAL A 335 -9.04 -16.79 -9.68
N SER A 336 -9.36 -18.02 -10.08
CA SER A 336 -8.35 -19.01 -10.45
C SER A 336 -8.19 -19.06 -11.97
N GLY A 337 -6.94 -18.95 -12.43
CA GLY A 337 -6.64 -18.97 -13.85
C GLY A 337 -7.09 -17.72 -14.60
N ALA A 338 -6.89 -16.55 -14.02
CA ALA A 338 -7.08 -15.30 -14.75
C ALA A 338 -6.00 -15.10 -15.82
N THR A 339 -6.35 -14.41 -16.89
CA THR A 339 -5.38 -13.82 -17.81
C THR A 339 -4.76 -12.59 -17.16
N PHE A 340 -3.50 -12.26 -17.46
CA PHE A 340 -2.91 -11.02 -16.93
C PHE A 340 -3.61 -9.79 -17.52
N VAL A 341 -3.89 -9.78 -18.81
CA VAL A 341 -4.54 -8.66 -19.48
C VAL A 341 -6.05 -8.81 -19.55
N SER A 342 -6.73 -7.68 -19.43
CA SER A 342 -8.16 -7.52 -19.65
C SER A 342 -8.44 -7.11 -21.09
N ASP A 343 -9.61 -7.47 -21.61
CA ASP A 343 -10.13 -6.90 -22.86
C ASP A 343 -11.06 -5.74 -22.55
N ILE A 344 -10.89 -4.66 -23.30
CA ILE A 344 -11.63 -3.41 -23.11
C ILE A 344 -12.33 -2.99 -24.41
N TYR A 345 -13.48 -2.35 -24.29
CA TYR A 345 -14.20 -1.71 -25.39
C TYR A 345 -14.83 -0.40 -24.90
N ASP A 346 -14.56 0.69 -25.59
CA ASP A 346 -15.07 2.04 -25.27
C ASP A 346 -14.97 2.45 -23.79
N GLY A 347 -13.85 2.11 -23.16
CA GLY A 347 -13.58 2.46 -21.75
C GLY A 347 -14.27 1.57 -20.72
N TYR A 348 -14.87 0.45 -21.16
CA TYR A 348 -15.45 -0.60 -20.31
C TYR A 348 -14.64 -1.89 -20.39
N LEU A 349 -14.69 -2.67 -19.31
CA LEU A 349 -14.20 -4.05 -19.32
C LEU A 349 -15.18 -4.96 -20.04
N VAL A 350 -14.70 -5.66 -21.05
CA VAL A 350 -15.44 -6.73 -21.77
C VAL A 350 -15.12 -8.08 -21.13
N ARG A 351 -13.83 -8.30 -20.86
CA ARG A 351 -13.34 -9.46 -20.12
C ARG A 351 -12.33 -9.00 -19.06
N LYS A 352 -12.61 -9.34 -17.82
CA LYS A 352 -11.74 -9.02 -16.71
C LYS A 352 -10.55 -9.98 -16.67
N GLY A 353 -9.34 -9.42 -16.65
CA GLY A 353 -8.10 -10.11 -16.32
C GLY A 353 -7.71 -9.88 -14.86
N ALA A 354 -6.43 -10.04 -14.54
CA ALA A 354 -5.89 -9.82 -13.22
C ALA A 354 -6.16 -8.40 -12.70
N THR A 355 -6.41 -8.31 -11.39
CA THR A 355 -6.66 -7.04 -10.70
C THR A 355 -5.67 -6.86 -9.55
N LEU A 356 -5.01 -5.71 -9.48
CA LEU A 356 -4.14 -5.36 -8.37
C LEU A 356 -4.37 -3.89 -7.98
N LEU A 357 -4.59 -3.63 -6.69
CA LEU A 357 -4.86 -2.28 -6.18
C LEU A 357 -5.98 -1.58 -6.96
N LYS A 358 -7.02 -2.33 -7.29
CA LYS A 358 -8.18 -1.87 -8.10
C LYS A 358 -7.85 -1.42 -9.52
N HIS A 359 -6.71 -1.83 -10.07
CA HIS A 359 -6.38 -1.65 -11.48
C HIS A 359 -6.33 -3.00 -12.19
N GLN A 360 -6.88 -3.03 -13.37
CA GLN A 360 -6.66 -4.10 -14.35
C GLN A 360 -5.46 -3.73 -15.22
N PHE A 361 -4.98 -4.68 -15.99
CA PHE A 361 -3.90 -4.50 -16.95
C PHE A 361 -4.42 -4.70 -18.37
N VAL A 362 -3.97 -3.88 -19.29
CA VAL A 362 -4.34 -3.96 -20.71
C VAL A 362 -3.10 -3.87 -21.58
N LEU A 363 -3.16 -4.46 -22.77
CA LEU A 363 -2.10 -4.25 -23.76
C LEU A 363 -2.11 -2.80 -24.22
N ASN A 364 -0.93 -2.23 -24.38
CA ASN A 364 -0.77 -0.91 -24.95
C ASN A 364 -1.14 -0.95 -26.46
N PRO A 365 -2.20 -0.26 -26.89
CA PRO A 365 -2.64 -0.29 -28.29
C PRO A 365 -1.64 0.34 -29.26
N GLN A 366 -0.66 1.10 -28.74
CA GLN A 366 0.37 1.75 -29.53
C GLN A 366 1.71 1.01 -29.48
N TYR A 367 1.76 -0.13 -28.77
CA TYR A 367 2.99 -0.92 -28.67
C TYR A 367 3.46 -1.37 -30.04
N LYS A 368 4.74 -1.13 -30.30
CA LYS A 368 5.47 -1.64 -31.46
C LYS A 368 6.78 -2.25 -30.95
N GLU A 369 7.01 -3.49 -31.32
CA GLU A 369 8.20 -4.20 -30.95
C GLU A 369 9.47 -3.43 -31.36
N GLY A 370 10.47 -3.38 -30.49
CA GLY A 370 11.73 -2.69 -30.73
C GLY A 370 11.73 -1.18 -30.47
N ASN A 371 10.59 -0.55 -30.15
CA ASN A 371 10.51 0.90 -29.90
C ASN A 371 10.74 1.29 -28.44
N GLY A 372 11.07 0.35 -27.55
CA GLY A 372 11.26 0.63 -26.13
C GLY A 372 10.02 1.21 -25.43
N GLN A 373 8.83 0.91 -25.93
CA GLN A 373 7.55 1.38 -25.38
C GLN A 373 7.02 0.42 -24.32
N ALA A 374 6.21 0.95 -23.38
CA ALA A 374 5.48 0.12 -22.43
C ALA A 374 4.58 -0.90 -23.14
N VAL A 375 4.65 -2.15 -22.71
CA VAL A 375 3.86 -3.27 -23.25
C VAL A 375 2.48 -3.29 -22.62
N PHE A 376 2.43 -3.09 -21.30
CA PHE A 376 1.20 -3.14 -20.50
C PHE A 376 0.92 -1.78 -19.89
N LEU A 377 -0.36 -1.44 -19.80
CA LEU A 377 -0.84 -0.22 -19.14
C LEU A 377 -1.86 -0.56 -18.07
N PRO A 378 -1.89 0.18 -16.95
CA PRO A 378 -2.94 0.02 -15.96
C PRO A 378 -4.25 0.59 -16.50
N PHE A 379 -5.37 -0.03 -16.11
CA PHE A 379 -6.70 0.35 -16.58
C PHE A 379 -7.71 0.39 -15.42
N ARG A 380 -8.62 1.34 -15.50
CA ARG A 380 -9.87 1.41 -14.72
C ARG A 380 -11.01 1.85 -15.60
N GLU A 381 -12.22 1.42 -15.27
CA GLU A 381 -13.42 1.85 -16.00
C GLU A 381 -13.68 3.35 -15.84
N TRP A 382 -14.18 3.99 -16.91
CA TRP A 382 -14.39 5.44 -16.95
C TRP A 382 -15.35 5.94 -15.86
N ARG A 383 -16.35 5.14 -15.47
CA ARG A 383 -17.32 5.50 -14.42
C ARG A 383 -16.65 5.76 -13.07
N GLU A 384 -15.66 4.97 -12.71
CA GLU A 384 -14.92 5.17 -11.46
C GLU A 384 -14.23 6.52 -11.41
N PHE A 385 -13.65 6.97 -12.52
CA PHE A 385 -12.99 8.26 -12.58
C PHE A 385 -13.96 9.42 -12.39
N LEU A 386 -15.11 9.41 -13.07
CA LEU A 386 -16.10 10.49 -12.97
C LEU A 386 -16.71 10.55 -11.57
N ILE A 387 -17.10 9.41 -11.01
CA ILE A 387 -17.68 9.36 -9.67
C ILE A 387 -16.68 9.94 -8.65
N ARG A 388 -15.42 9.55 -8.73
CA ARG A 388 -14.38 10.05 -7.82
C ARG A 388 -14.04 11.52 -8.04
N ALA A 389 -14.08 12.00 -9.28
CA ALA A 389 -13.86 13.40 -9.58
C ALA A 389 -14.93 14.31 -8.95
N VAL A 390 -16.20 13.89 -9.01
CA VAL A 390 -17.32 14.68 -8.50
C VAL A 390 -17.50 14.54 -6.99
N TRP A 391 -17.57 13.31 -6.49
CA TRP A 391 -17.92 13.07 -5.08
C TRP A 391 -16.74 12.91 -4.13
N GLY A 392 -15.54 12.64 -4.57
CA GLY A 392 -14.36 12.52 -3.71
C GLY A 392 -14.56 11.68 -2.44
N ARG A 393 -13.53 11.57 -1.61
CA ARG A 393 -13.57 10.82 -0.33
C ARG A 393 -13.89 11.67 0.90
N GLU A 394 -13.96 12.98 0.74
CA GLU A 394 -14.12 13.89 1.88
C GLU A 394 -15.58 14.16 2.19
N THR A 395 -15.92 14.20 3.48
CA THR A 395 -17.23 14.61 3.99
C THR A 395 -17.48 16.12 3.82
N LYS A 396 -16.47 16.89 3.45
CA LYS A 396 -16.58 18.31 3.19
C LYS A 396 -17.26 18.56 1.86
N ARG A 397 -18.15 19.55 1.83
CA ARG A 397 -18.78 20.01 0.61
C ARG A 397 -17.70 20.51 -0.36
N ARG A 398 -17.54 19.84 -1.49
CA ARG A 398 -16.62 20.25 -2.54
C ARG A 398 -17.16 21.45 -3.28
N ASP A 399 -16.30 22.40 -3.54
CA ASP A 399 -16.59 23.47 -4.48
C ASP A 399 -16.19 23.06 -5.93
N VAL A 400 -16.50 23.92 -6.86
CA VAL A 400 -16.25 23.65 -8.29
C VAL A 400 -14.75 23.54 -8.59
N LEU A 401 -13.89 24.27 -7.88
CA LEU A 401 -12.44 24.22 -8.06
C LEU A 401 -11.87 22.89 -7.57
N ASP A 402 -12.42 22.32 -6.48
CA ASP A 402 -12.04 20.99 -5.99
C ASP A 402 -12.35 19.90 -7.03
N VAL A 403 -13.51 20.04 -7.72
CA VAL A 403 -13.88 19.12 -8.81
C VAL A 403 -12.94 19.31 -10.01
N CYS A 404 -12.58 20.54 -10.37
CA CYS A 404 -11.62 20.80 -11.43
C CYS A 404 -10.25 20.17 -11.13
N MET A 405 -9.74 20.34 -9.91
CA MET A 405 -8.50 19.72 -9.47
C MET A 405 -8.57 18.19 -9.55
N SER A 406 -9.69 17.62 -9.09
CA SER A 406 -9.92 16.17 -9.20
C SER A 406 -9.98 15.68 -10.64
N CYS A 407 -10.56 16.44 -11.57
CA CYS A 407 -10.56 16.11 -13.00
C CYS A 407 -9.14 16.04 -13.56
N ILE A 408 -8.28 17.00 -13.20
CA ILE A 408 -6.86 17.01 -13.61
C ILE A 408 -6.16 15.76 -13.07
N GLY A 409 -6.23 15.51 -11.77
CA GLY A 409 -5.58 14.35 -11.15
C GLY A 409 -6.06 13.01 -11.72
N HIS A 410 -7.38 12.86 -11.94
CA HIS A 410 -7.92 11.66 -12.53
C HIS A 410 -7.61 11.52 -14.02
N ALA A 411 -7.41 12.61 -14.76
CA ALA A 411 -6.95 12.54 -16.14
C ALA A 411 -5.57 11.89 -16.25
N TYR A 412 -4.63 12.24 -15.35
CA TYR A 412 -3.35 11.55 -15.24
C TYR A 412 -3.54 10.07 -14.87
N GLY A 413 -4.48 9.75 -13.99
CA GLY A 413 -4.82 8.38 -13.59
C GLY A 413 -5.44 7.51 -14.69
N THR A 414 -5.75 8.08 -15.87
CA THR A 414 -6.14 7.26 -17.04
C THR A 414 -4.95 6.58 -17.72
N TYR A 415 -3.72 6.98 -17.40
CA TYR A 415 -2.46 6.40 -17.89
C TYR A 415 -2.34 6.28 -19.41
N ALA A 416 -3.10 7.04 -20.18
CA ALA A 416 -3.28 6.89 -21.63
C ALA A 416 -3.98 5.59 -22.08
N SER A 417 -4.46 4.76 -21.16
CA SER A 417 -5.13 3.48 -21.47
C SER A 417 -6.65 3.62 -21.67
N ASN A 418 -7.27 4.63 -21.06
CA ASN A 418 -8.72 4.85 -21.14
C ASN A 418 -9.07 6.20 -21.76
N LEU A 419 -9.15 6.24 -23.09
CA LEU A 419 -9.47 7.44 -23.86
C LEU A 419 -10.89 7.97 -23.54
N THR A 420 -11.84 7.10 -23.31
CA THR A 420 -13.23 7.49 -22.97
C THR A 420 -13.27 8.19 -21.61
N ALA A 421 -12.58 7.66 -20.60
CA ALA A 421 -12.44 8.33 -19.29
C ALA A 421 -11.79 9.71 -19.43
N TYR A 422 -10.69 9.80 -20.19
CA TYR A 422 -9.99 11.06 -20.45
C TYR A 422 -10.91 12.10 -21.10
N ARG A 423 -11.64 11.73 -22.16
CA ARG A 423 -12.56 12.64 -22.87
C ARG A 423 -13.69 13.15 -21.97
N LYS A 424 -14.27 12.24 -21.14
CA LYS A 424 -15.34 12.61 -20.21
C LYS A 424 -14.85 13.53 -19.09
N LEU A 425 -13.66 13.29 -18.53
CA LEU A 425 -13.04 14.16 -17.53
C LEU A 425 -12.71 15.54 -18.11
N ARG A 426 -12.20 15.57 -19.34
CA ARG A 426 -11.91 16.81 -20.04
C ARG A 426 -13.18 17.61 -20.30
N TYR A 427 -14.24 16.97 -20.81
CA TYR A 427 -15.54 17.60 -21.02
C TYR A 427 -16.11 18.19 -19.72
N LEU A 428 -16.05 17.44 -18.63
CA LEU A 428 -16.50 17.92 -17.31
C LEU A 428 -15.68 19.15 -16.88
N PHE A 429 -14.35 19.10 -16.99
CA PHE A 429 -13.46 20.21 -16.65
C PHE A 429 -13.76 21.48 -17.48
N GLU A 430 -13.87 21.34 -18.80
CA GLU A 430 -14.18 22.45 -19.71
C GLU A 430 -15.58 23.04 -19.43
N SER A 431 -16.57 22.20 -19.15
CA SER A 431 -17.93 22.66 -18.78
C SER A 431 -17.94 23.47 -17.49
N LEU A 432 -17.17 23.03 -16.46
CA LEU A 432 -17.07 23.75 -15.19
C LEU A 432 -16.37 25.10 -15.36
N ILE A 433 -15.36 25.20 -16.21
CA ILE A 433 -14.70 26.47 -16.55
C ILE A 433 -15.69 27.47 -17.16
N ILE A 434 -16.50 27.00 -18.09
CA ILE A 434 -17.53 27.84 -18.75
C ILE A 434 -18.54 28.36 -17.73
N VAL A 435 -19.02 27.46 -16.84
CA VAL A 435 -19.98 27.86 -15.78
C VAL A 435 -19.40 28.87 -14.81
N MET A 436 -18.10 28.81 -14.52
CA MET A 436 -17.42 29.77 -13.67
C MET A 436 -17.11 31.11 -14.38
N GLY A 437 -17.28 31.20 -15.69
CA GLY A 437 -16.90 32.41 -16.48
C GLY A 437 -15.39 32.70 -16.44
N MET A 438 -14.56 31.67 -16.21
CA MET A 438 -13.11 31.76 -16.06
C MET A 438 -12.40 31.18 -17.28
N ASN A 439 -11.16 31.52 -17.48
CA ASN A 439 -10.31 30.79 -18.42
C ASN A 439 -9.58 29.63 -17.69
N GLY A 440 -9.19 28.62 -18.45
CA GLY A 440 -8.57 27.42 -17.87
C GLY A 440 -7.28 27.71 -17.08
N ARG A 441 -6.50 28.70 -17.46
CA ARG A 441 -5.28 29.11 -16.77
C ARG A 441 -5.59 29.72 -15.40
N SER A 442 -6.56 30.62 -15.32
CA SER A 442 -6.98 31.24 -14.05
C SER A 442 -7.55 30.20 -13.08
N VAL A 443 -8.27 29.17 -13.59
CA VAL A 443 -8.76 28.04 -12.76
C VAL A 443 -7.60 27.27 -12.20
N VAL A 444 -6.61 26.94 -13.03
CA VAL A 444 -5.43 26.17 -12.60
C VAL A 444 -4.61 26.95 -11.57
N GLU A 445 -4.38 28.23 -11.78
CA GLU A 445 -3.68 29.10 -10.83
C GLU A 445 -4.42 29.13 -9.47
N GLN A 446 -5.75 29.25 -9.46
CA GLN A 446 -6.53 29.20 -8.22
C GLN A 446 -6.49 27.82 -7.55
N VAL A 447 -6.54 26.74 -8.33
CA VAL A 447 -6.41 25.36 -7.84
C VAL A 447 -5.05 25.18 -7.16
N VAL A 448 -3.97 25.60 -7.79
CA VAL A 448 -2.62 25.46 -7.24
C VAL A 448 -2.46 26.31 -5.98
N ASN A 449 -2.95 27.55 -5.97
CA ASN A 449 -2.90 28.43 -4.80
C ASN A 449 -3.71 27.89 -3.60
N ARG A 450 -4.75 27.08 -3.86
CA ARG A 450 -5.54 26.42 -2.81
C ARG A 450 -5.00 25.07 -2.42
N ALA A 451 -4.19 24.43 -3.28
CA ALA A 451 -3.67 23.10 -3.03
C ALA A 451 -2.87 23.09 -1.72
N SER A 452 -3.30 22.28 -0.78
CA SER A 452 -2.53 22.01 0.40
C SER A 452 -1.31 21.17 0.05
N TYR A 453 -0.34 21.14 0.95
CA TYR A 453 0.79 20.22 0.83
C TYR A 453 0.34 18.74 0.62
N ASP A 454 -0.74 18.33 1.30
CA ASP A 454 -1.29 16.97 1.17
C ASP A 454 -1.91 16.72 -0.22
N ASP A 455 -2.45 17.75 -0.87
CA ASP A 455 -2.96 17.63 -2.24
C ASP A 455 -1.81 17.51 -3.24
N LEU A 456 -0.75 18.30 -3.08
CA LEU A 456 0.46 18.22 -3.89
C LEU A 456 1.15 16.86 -3.72
N LYS A 457 1.16 16.30 -2.50
CA LYS A 457 1.64 14.96 -2.23
C LYS A 457 0.83 13.89 -2.96
N LYS A 458 -0.49 13.97 -2.96
CA LYS A 458 -1.37 13.04 -3.71
C LYS A 458 -1.06 13.07 -5.20
N PHE A 459 -0.77 14.23 -5.77
CA PHE A 459 -0.35 14.33 -7.17
C PHE A 459 0.99 13.62 -7.41
N ARG A 460 1.98 13.81 -6.54
CA ARG A 460 3.27 13.09 -6.64
C ARG A 460 3.10 11.58 -6.55
N GLN A 461 2.20 11.08 -5.68
CA GLN A 461 1.90 9.65 -5.57
C GLN A 461 1.40 9.02 -6.87
N VAL A 462 0.69 9.79 -7.70
CA VAL A 462 0.29 9.34 -9.05
C VAL A 462 1.30 9.74 -10.13
N GLY A 463 2.50 10.19 -9.72
CA GLY A 463 3.59 10.53 -10.63
C GLY A 463 3.40 11.87 -11.35
N ILE A 464 2.68 12.82 -10.75
CA ILE A 464 2.46 14.16 -11.29
C ILE A 464 3.31 15.13 -10.49
N ASP A 465 4.23 15.85 -11.16
CA ASP A 465 4.94 16.93 -10.51
C ASP A 465 4.02 18.14 -10.35
N PRO A 466 4.09 18.89 -9.23
CA PRO A 466 3.28 20.08 -9.03
C PRO A 466 3.37 21.09 -10.17
N GLU A 467 4.55 21.25 -10.76
CA GLU A 467 4.78 22.12 -11.93
C GLU A 467 4.01 21.66 -13.18
N GLU A 468 3.76 20.36 -13.30
CA GLU A 468 2.95 19.83 -14.41
C GLU A 468 1.50 20.26 -14.31
N ILE A 469 1.00 20.50 -13.09
CA ILE A 469 -0.38 20.95 -12.85
C ILE A 469 -0.56 22.38 -13.35
N LEU A 470 0.46 23.23 -13.24
CA LEU A 470 0.45 24.60 -13.77
C LEU A 470 0.22 24.63 -15.28
N GLY A 471 0.53 23.56 -16.00
CA GLY A 471 0.22 23.42 -17.42
C GLY A 471 -1.26 23.17 -17.73
N GLY A 472 -2.13 23.07 -16.72
CA GLY A 472 -3.57 22.84 -16.86
C GLY A 472 -3.96 21.38 -17.06
N PHE A 473 -5.12 21.16 -17.69
CA PHE A 473 -5.59 19.79 -18.00
C PHE A 473 -4.59 19.09 -18.94
N PRO A 474 -4.10 17.88 -18.63
CA PRO A 474 -3.06 17.24 -19.42
C PRO A 474 -3.53 16.92 -20.84
N THR A 475 -2.66 17.11 -21.83
CA THR A 475 -2.93 16.65 -23.19
C THR A 475 -2.75 15.13 -23.28
N MET A 476 -3.44 14.50 -24.24
CA MET A 476 -3.27 13.05 -24.47
C MET A 476 -1.82 12.72 -24.88
N GLU A 477 -1.20 13.58 -25.66
CA GLU A 477 0.20 13.46 -26.07
C GLU A 477 1.13 13.42 -24.84
N ARG A 478 0.90 14.29 -23.86
CA ARG A 478 1.66 14.31 -22.60
C ARG A 478 1.47 13.02 -21.79
N LEU A 479 0.24 12.50 -21.73
CA LEU A 479 -0.05 11.22 -21.06
C LEU A 479 0.64 10.04 -21.76
N ILE A 480 0.63 10.03 -23.09
CA ILE A 480 1.32 9.01 -23.88
C ILE A 480 2.82 9.12 -23.67
N LYS A 481 3.39 10.31 -23.78
CA LYS A 481 4.82 10.52 -23.54
C LYS A 481 5.22 9.98 -22.17
N LYS A 482 4.49 10.32 -21.11
CA LYS A 482 4.81 9.95 -19.73
C LYS A 482 4.66 8.46 -19.41
N ASN A 483 3.63 7.81 -19.97
CA ASN A 483 3.29 6.42 -19.58
C ASN A 483 3.67 5.38 -20.63
N VAL A 484 3.95 5.80 -21.85
CA VAL A 484 4.22 4.89 -22.98
C VAL A 484 5.62 5.06 -23.54
N VAL A 485 6.11 6.30 -23.68
CA VAL A 485 7.42 6.61 -24.32
C VAL A 485 8.52 6.77 -23.30
N ASP A 486 8.32 7.61 -22.29
CA ASP A 486 9.29 7.90 -21.22
C ASP A 486 9.04 7.00 -20.00
N TRP A 487 8.63 5.78 -20.27
CA TRP A 487 8.12 4.88 -19.24
C TRP A 487 9.21 4.20 -18.41
N ILE A 488 10.49 4.38 -18.73
CA ILE A 488 11.57 3.71 -18.02
C ILE A 488 11.26 3.76 -16.53
N TYR A 489 10.72 2.64 -16.06
CA TYR A 489 10.55 2.40 -14.64
C TYR A 489 11.98 2.40 -14.11
N GLN A 490 12.38 3.53 -13.58
CA GLN A 490 13.68 3.61 -12.95
C GLN A 490 13.61 2.65 -11.79
N ASP A 491 14.39 1.59 -11.87
CA ASP A 491 14.62 0.65 -10.76
C ASP A 491 15.30 1.34 -9.55
N ASN A 492 15.42 2.64 -9.56
CA ASN A 492 15.72 3.46 -8.41
C ASN A 492 14.49 3.49 -7.46
N ILE A 493 14.00 2.27 -7.12
CA ILE A 493 13.14 2.06 -5.97
C ILE A 493 13.75 2.75 -4.75
N GLN A 494 15.05 2.78 -4.63
CA GLN A 494 15.76 3.48 -3.58
C GLN A 494 15.50 4.99 -3.63
N HIS A 495 15.47 5.60 -4.79
CA HIS A 495 15.20 7.03 -4.95
C HIS A 495 13.70 7.36 -4.77
N ASP A 496 12.81 6.51 -5.29
CA ASP A 496 11.36 6.67 -5.09
C ASP A 496 10.92 6.33 -3.66
N ILE A 497 11.56 5.37 -3.02
CA ILE A 497 11.37 5.05 -1.60
C ILE A 497 11.96 6.17 -0.74
N ASP A 498 13.10 6.70 -1.08
CA ASP A 498 13.66 7.86 -0.40
C ASP A 498 12.76 9.09 -0.55
N VAL A 499 12.21 9.35 -1.72
CA VAL A 499 11.24 10.42 -1.93
C VAL A 499 9.91 10.16 -1.22
N ASP A 500 9.38 8.93 -1.22
CA ASP A 500 8.14 8.59 -0.50
C ASP A 500 8.37 8.48 1.02
N PHE A 501 9.57 8.10 1.47
CA PHE A 501 9.95 8.08 2.88
C PHE A 501 10.46 9.43 3.39
N TYR A 502 11.16 10.20 2.56
CA TYR A 502 11.73 11.49 2.90
C TYR A 502 10.94 12.66 2.34
N GLY A 503 10.21 12.45 1.24
CA GLY A 503 9.40 13.48 0.60
C GLY A 503 8.25 13.97 1.46
N ASP A 504 7.91 13.20 2.50
CA ASP A 504 6.97 13.65 3.51
C ASP A 504 7.54 14.74 4.41
N GLY A 505 8.75 15.07 4.23
CA GLY A 505 9.41 16.00 5.09
C GLY A 505 10.51 16.85 4.50
N MET A 506 10.89 16.69 3.24
CA MET A 506 11.96 17.49 2.64
C MET A 506 11.51 18.64 1.73
N ILE A 507 10.23 18.99 1.74
CA ILE A 507 9.76 20.22 1.07
C ILE A 507 8.73 20.93 1.93
#